data_ca741763424f6d58373368ef82320b7d
#
_entry.id   ca741763424f6d58373368ef82320b7d
#
_cell.length_a   1.000
_cell.length_b   1.000
_cell.length_c   1.000
_cell.angle_alpha   90.00
_cell.angle_beta   90.00
_cell.angle_gamma   90.00
#
_symmetry.space_group_name_H-M   'P 1'
#
loop_
_entity.id
_entity.type
_entity.pdbx_description
1 polymer ?
#
loop_
_entity_poly.entity_id
_entity_poly.type
_entity_poly.pdbx_seq_one_letter_code
_entity_poly.pdbx_strand_id
1 'polypeptide(L)'
;ASGVGFILAAAGSAVGLGNLWGFPYKTSQNGGAAFVLIYIACVLLIGFVTMLSEIYLGRRAQANPMTAYKMIHKNLGWCGLVAIVIPAFIICYYSVLGGWTTKYALNSFSGNAGIVGTFSVNTGEVILYTAIFLVLSMMIIMGGVKDGIEKASKVLMPVLFLILVAIAVYALTLGSGVREGLSFYLKPDFSGITFKSVLVAMGQAFYSLSLGKEVNLVRSTAMICVFDTLVALIAGLAIFPSVAHFDPALLGSSKGVALMFIILPQVFESMGGVGQVVSFAFFVMVDIAAITSVVSLIEVVTQFVIQKFHAHRKRAALIVAGVCFLVSIPIGISLGHVAILEEASPALFGLDWLTFFDEVTNTV
;
A
#
# COMPACT_ATOMS: atom_id res chain seq x y z
N ALA A 1 20.13 7.43 16.03
CA ALA A 1 19.68 7.80 14.69
C ALA A 1 19.58 9.33 14.57
N SER A 2 20.00 9.94 13.44
CA SER A 2 19.72 11.35 13.21
C SER A 2 18.22 11.56 13.05
N GLY A 3 17.67 12.71 13.49
CA GLY A 3 16.23 12.98 13.36
C GLY A 3 15.71 12.83 11.92
N VAL A 4 16.53 13.19 10.92
CA VAL A 4 16.21 12.99 9.49
C VAL A 4 16.19 11.51 9.12
N GLY A 5 17.13 10.70 9.63
CA GLY A 5 17.15 9.26 9.36
C GLY A 5 15.91 8.53 9.91
N PHE A 6 15.42 8.95 11.07
CA PHE A 6 14.17 8.42 11.63
C PHE A 6 12.96 8.79 10.76
N ILE A 7 12.86 10.04 10.30
CA ILE A 7 11.74 10.51 9.48
C ILE A 7 11.71 9.75 8.14
N LEU A 8 12.87 9.59 7.49
CA LEU A 8 12.96 8.84 6.22
C LEU A 8 12.66 7.35 6.40
N ALA A 9 13.08 6.73 7.51
CA ALA A 9 12.75 5.34 7.81
C ALA A 9 11.25 5.16 8.12
N ALA A 10 10.66 6.10 8.87
CA ALA A 10 9.23 6.07 9.18
C ALA A 10 8.38 6.38 7.94
N ALA A 11 8.76 7.36 7.14
CA ALA A 11 8.14 7.63 5.85
C ALA A 11 8.28 6.42 4.90
N GLY A 12 9.44 5.75 4.90
CA GLY A 12 9.67 4.52 4.13
C GLY A 12 8.80 3.35 4.55
N SER A 13 8.36 3.33 5.80
CA SER A 13 7.42 2.32 6.28
C SER A 13 5.96 2.71 6.01
N ALA A 14 5.65 4.00 5.96
CA ALA A 14 4.31 4.51 5.64
C ALA A 14 4.05 4.45 4.12
N VAL A 15 5.02 4.91 3.30
CA VAL A 15 4.91 4.85 1.84
C VAL A 15 5.02 3.42 1.36
N GLY A 16 3.98 2.94 0.70
CA GLY A 16 3.89 1.59 0.16
C GLY A 16 2.86 1.47 -0.94
N LEU A 17 2.35 0.27 -1.14
CA LEU A 17 1.28 0.01 -2.13
C LEU A 17 0.00 0.80 -1.81
N GLY A 18 -0.24 1.16 -0.55
CA GLY A 18 -1.36 2.01 -0.15
C GLY A 18 -1.39 3.36 -0.86
N ASN A 19 -0.22 3.98 -1.09
CA ASN A 19 -0.08 5.26 -1.78
C ASN A 19 -0.05 5.09 -3.31
N LEU A 20 0.63 4.05 -3.79
CA LEU A 20 0.93 3.85 -5.20
C LEU A 20 -0.19 3.12 -5.95
N TRP A 21 -0.91 2.26 -5.25
CA TRP A 21 -2.03 1.49 -5.78
C TRP A 21 -3.36 1.87 -5.10
N GLY A 22 -3.44 1.78 -3.78
CA GLY A 22 -4.69 1.95 -3.03
C GLY A 22 -5.30 3.34 -3.17
N PHE A 23 -4.50 4.39 -3.04
CA PHE A 23 -5.00 5.77 -3.15
C PHE A 23 -5.51 6.11 -4.56
N PRO A 24 -4.78 5.88 -5.68
CA PRO A 24 -5.31 6.09 -7.02
C PRO A 24 -6.59 5.26 -7.28
N TYR A 25 -6.60 4.00 -6.86
CA TYR A 25 -7.75 3.14 -6.98
C TYR A 25 -8.99 3.71 -6.29
N LYS A 26 -8.88 4.08 -5.01
CA LYS A 26 -9.99 4.66 -4.25
C LYS A 26 -10.40 6.03 -4.77
N THR A 27 -9.45 6.83 -5.24
CA THR A 27 -9.72 8.10 -5.91
C THR A 27 -10.54 7.90 -7.19
N SER A 28 -10.19 6.88 -8.00
CA SER A 28 -10.95 6.55 -9.21
C SER A 28 -12.40 6.18 -8.89
N GLN A 29 -12.62 5.31 -7.89
CA GLN A 29 -13.96 4.84 -7.52
C GLN A 29 -14.85 5.88 -6.85
N ASN A 30 -14.27 6.89 -6.21
CA ASN A 30 -14.99 7.77 -5.29
C ASN A 30 -15.04 9.23 -5.75
N GLY A 31 -15.01 9.51 -7.07
CA GLY A 31 -15.27 10.82 -7.61
C GLY A 31 -14.02 11.72 -7.78
N GLY A 32 -12.83 11.13 -7.98
CA GLY A 32 -11.63 11.85 -8.40
C GLY A 32 -11.21 12.97 -7.45
N ALA A 33 -11.13 14.20 -7.93
CA ALA A 33 -10.65 15.36 -7.18
C ALA A 33 -11.43 15.66 -5.90
N ALA A 34 -12.75 15.41 -5.86
CA ALA A 34 -13.54 15.60 -4.66
C ALA A 34 -13.14 14.65 -3.55
N PHE A 35 -12.88 13.38 -3.88
CA PHE A 35 -12.34 12.41 -2.94
C PHE A 35 -10.95 12.80 -2.43
N VAL A 36 -10.08 13.33 -3.30
CA VAL A 36 -8.73 13.81 -2.91
C VAL A 36 -8.84 14.91 -1.86
N LEU A 37 -9.74 15.87 -2.03
CA LEU A 37 -9.94 16.95 -1.04
C LEU A 37 -10.44 16.41 0.31
N ILE A 38 -11.39 15.47 0.28
CA ILE A 38 -11.90 14.82 1.49
C ILE A 38 -10.77 14.02 2.17
N TYR A 39 -9.96 13.27 1.40
CA TYR A 39 -8.81 12.55 1.92
C TYR A 39 -7.81 13.48 2.61
N ILE A 40 -7.42 14.59 1.99
CA ILE A 40 -6.52 15.57 2.60
C ILE A 40 -7.13 16.13 3.90
N ALA A 41 -8.41 16.45 3.91
CA ALA A 41 -9.10 16.90 5.12
C ALA A 41 -9.08 15.81 6.21
N CYS A 42 -9.33 14.55 5.86
CA CYS A 42 -9.24 13.42 6.81
C CYS A 42 -7.82 13.22 7.34
N VAL A 43 -6.78 13.34 6.51
CA VAL A 43 -5.38 13.27 6.95
C VAL A 43 -5.07 14.35 7.97
N LEU A 44 -5.48 15.59 7.72
CA LEU A 44 -5.19 16.73 8.59
C LEU A 44 -5.97 16.70 9.91
N LEU A 45 -7.27 16.38 9.84
CA LEU A 45 -8.17 16.49 10.99
C LEU A 45 -8.18 15.23 11.85
N ILE A 46 -8.04 14.05 11.25
CA ILE A 46 -8.19 12.77 11.93
C ILE A 46 -6.88 12.01 11.93
N GLY A 47 -6.30 11.75 10.76
CA GLY A 47 -5.12 10.91 10.60
C GLY A 47 -3.91 11.39 11.41
N PHE A 48 -3.61 12.69 11.35
CA PHE A 48 -2.52 13.30 12.13
C PHE A 48 -2.73 13.13 13.64
N VAL A 49 -3.94 13.41 14.14
CA VAL A 49 -4.27 13.33 15.58
C VAL A 49 -4.20 11.87 16.06
N THR A 50 -4.74 10.96 15.27
CA THR A 50 -4.74 9.52 15.60
C THR A 50 -3.34 8.97 15.63
N MET A 51 -2.53 9.22 14.60
CA MET A 51 -1.14 8.79 14.53
C MET A 51 -0.32 9.32 15.72
N LEU A 52 -0.51 10.60 16.07
CA LEU A 52 0.15 11.21 17.22
C LEU A 52 -0.23 10.49 18.53
N SER A 53 -1.51 10.16 18.69
CA SER A 53 -2.06 9.44 19.85
C SER A 53 -1.51 8.01 19.94
N GLU A 54 -1.46 7.30 18.82
CA GLU A 54 -0.93 5.93 18.74
C GLU A 54 0.56 5.88 19.07
N ILE A 55 1.37 6.81 18.52
CA ILE A 55 2.79 6.90 18.83
C ILE A 55 2.99 7.21 20.32
N TYR A 56 2.19 8.12 20.89
CA TYR A 56 2.26 8.44 22.32
C TYR A 56 1.90 7.22 23.19
N LEU A 57 0.81 6.53 22.85
CA LEU A 57 0.37 5.33 23.55
C LEU A 57 1.42 4.21 23.47
N GLY A 58 1.97 3.95 22.29
CA GLY A 58 2.99 2.95 22.06
C GLY A 58 4.29 3.24 22.85
N ARG A 59 4.68 4.51 22.93
CA ARG A 59 5.82 4.94 23.77
C ARG A 59 5.60 4.67 25.26
N ARG A 60 4.39 4.94 25.74
CA ARG A 60 4.06 4.77 27.17
C ARG A 60 3.87 3.32 27.54
N ALA A 61 3.22 2.54 26.69
CA ALA A 61 2.85 1.15 26.99
C ALA A 61 4.01 0.17 26.84
N GLN A 62 4.92 0.38 25.88
CA GLN A 62 6.00 -0.56 25.52
C GLN A 62 5.51 -2.02 25.38
N ALA A 63 4.28 -2.21 24.92
CA ALA A 63 3.57 -3.48 24.83
C ALA A 63 2.79 -3.60 23.52
N ASN A 64 2.20 -4.76 23.23
CA ASN A 64 1.33 -4.94 22.10
C ASN A 64 0.07 -4.02 22.18
N PRO A 65 -0.61 -3.73 21.06
CA PRO A 65 -1.77 -2.84 21.03
C PRO A 65 -2.86 -3.20 22.03
N MET A 66 -3.20 -4.49 22.16
CA MET A 66 -4.24 -4.94 23.10
C MET A 66 -3.92 -4.56 24.54
N THR A 67 -2.66 -4.74 24.97
CA THR A 67 -2.20 -4.38 26.32
C THR A 67 -2.13 -2.86 26.47
N ALA A 68 -1.67 -2.15 25.44
CA ALA A 68 -1.58 -0.69 25.42
C ALA A 68 -2.96 -0.03 25.63
N TYR A 69 -3.97 -0.45 24.91
CA TYR A 69 -5.34 0.07 25.07
C TYR A 69 -5.97 -0.30 26.43
N LYS A 70 -5.66 -1.49 26.97
CA LYS A 70 -6.11 -1.86 28.33
C LYS A 70 -5.51 -0.99 29.41
N MET A 71 -4.34 -0.38 29.20
CA MET A 71 -3.75 0.57 30.14
C MET A 71 -4.55 1.88 30.26
N ILE A 72 -5.29 2.26 29.21
CA ILE A 72 -6.18 3.40 29.22
C ILE A 72 -7.46 3.02 29.99
N HIS A 73 -8.10 1.93 29.58
CA HIS A 73 -9.29 1.39 30.23
C HIS A 73 -9.44 -0.11 29.90
N LYS A 74 -9.80 -0.92 30.93
CA LYS A 74 -9.91 -2.39 30.80
C LYS A 74 -10.80 -2.86 29.64
N ASN A 75 -11.85 -2.11 29.33
CA ASN A 75 -12.81 -2.44 28.28
C ASN A 75 -12.31 -2.06 26.87
N LEU A 76 -11.23 -1.28 26.72
CA LEU A 76 -10.68 -0.90 25.42
C LEU A 76 -9.76 -1.96 24.79
N GLY A 77 -9.60 -3.12 25.44
CA GLY A 77 -8.78 -4.21 24.89
C GLY A 77 -9.26 -4.73 23.53
N TRP A 78 -10.55 -4.59 23.21
CA TRP A 78 -11.09 -4.95 21.90
C TRP A 78 -10.58 -4.01 20.78
N CYS A 79 -10.43 -2.70 21.06
CA CYS A 79 -9.83 -1.76 20.11
C CYS A 79 -8.40 -2.19 19.76
N GLY A 80 -7.63 -2.60 20.78
CA GLY A 80 -6.29 -3.14 20.57
C GLY A 80 -6.27 -4.47 19.82
N LEU A 81 -7.32 -5.31 19.95
CA LEU A 81 -7.47 -6.53 19.16
C LEU A 81 -7.74 -6.18 17.69
N VAL A 82 -8.62 -5.23 17.40
CA VAL A 82 -8.88 -4.73 16.05
C VAL A 82 -7.57 -4.21 15.43
N ALA A 83 -6.78 -3.43 16.18
CA ALA A 83 -5.46 -2.93 15.75
C ALA A 83 -4.41 -4.04 15.50
N ILE A 84 -4.71 -5.30 15.80
CA ILE A 84 -3.87 -6.47 15.48
C ILE A 84 -4.47 -7.26 14.30
N VAL A 85 -5.80 -7.40 14.25
CA VAL A 85 -6.49 -8.17 13.21
C VAL A 85 -6.42 -7.45 11.86
N ILE A 86 -6.56 -6.12 11.83
CA ILE A 86 -6.46 -5.33 10.60
C ILE A 86 -5.10 -5.53 9.91
N PRO A 87 -3.93 -5.35 10.57
CA PRO A 87 -2.64 -5.67 9.97
C PRO A 87 -2.54 -7.12 9.48
N ALA A 88 -3.09 -8.10 10.19
CA ALA A 88 -3.06 -9.49 9.74
C ALA A 88 -3.83 -9.68 8.42
N PHE A 89 -4.98 -9.04 8.26
CA PHE A 89 -5.74 -9.07 7.00
C PHE A 89 -5.01 -8.33 5.88
N ILE A 90 -4.41 -7.17 6.19
CA ILE A 90 -3.60 -6.42 5.22
C ILE A 90 -2.46 -7.29 4.69
N ILE A 91 -1.69 -7.97 5.55
CA ILE A 91 -0.58 -8.83 5.13
C ILE A 91 -1.04 -9.85 4.08
N CYS A 92 -2.24 -10.42 4.21
CA CYS A 92 -2.73 -11.47 3.32
C CYS A 92 -2.86 -10.98 1.87
N TYR A 93 -3.56 -9.87 1.61
CA TYR A 93 -3.70 -9.37 0.24
C TYR A 93 -2.50 -8.55 -0.24
N TYR A 94 -1.85 -7.84 0.67
CA TYR A 94 -0.66 -7.05 0.37
C TYR A 94 0.50 -7.93 -0.12
N SER A 95 0.63 -9.16 0.41
CA SER A 95 1.64 -10.12 -0.03
C SER A 95 1.39 -10.59 -1.46
N VAL A 96 0.14 -10.71 -1.90
CA VAL A 96 -0.19 -11.02 -3.30
C VAL A 96 0.24 -9.88 -4.22
N LEU A 97 -0.13 -8.65 -3.87
CA LEU A 97 0.27 -7.46 -4.65
C LEU A 97 1.80 -7.27 -4.64
N GLY A 98 2.48 -7.56 -3.52
CA GLY A 98 3.94 -7.59 -3.43
C GLY A 98 4.55 -8.65 -4.35
N GLY A 99 3.96 -9.84 -4.43
CA GLY A 99 4.37 -10.86 -5.41
C GLY A 99 4.23 -10.38 -6.86
N TRP A 100 3.18 -9.60 -7.17
CA TRP A 100 3.03 -8.97 -8.48
C TRP A 100 4.14 -7.95 -8.74
N THR A 101 4.47 -7.08 -7.77
CA THR A 101 5.59 -6.12 -7.95
C THR A 101 6.91 -6.82 -8.18
N THR A 102 7.19 -7.92 -7.46
CA THR A 102 8.38 -8.77 -7.66
C THR A 102 8.44 -9.35 -9.09
N LYS A 103 7.30 -9.89 -9.59
CA LYS A 103 7.22 -10.41 -10.96
C LYS A 103 7.51 -9.31 -11.99
N TYR A 104 6.88 -8.15 -11.84
CA TYR A 104 7.06 -7.02 -12.75
C TYR A 104 8.47 -6.46 -12.72
N ALA A 105 9.13 -6.41 -11.57
CA ALA A 105 10.53 -6.02 -11.44
C ALA A 105 11.44 -6.97 -12.26
N LEU A 106 11.29 -8.27 -12.06
CA LEU A 106 12.11 -9.26 -12.75
C LEU A 106 11.87 -9.34 -14.27
N ASN A 107 10.64 -8.99 -14.70
CA ASN A 107 10.27 -9.05 -16.12
C ASN A 107 10.47 -7.73 -16.87
N SER A 108 10.92 -6.65 -16.22
CA SER A 108 10.98 -5.30 -16.79
C SER A 108 11.80 -5.21 -18.09
N PHE A 109 12.87 -6.02 -18.21
CA PHE A 109 13.70 -6.03 -19.42
C PHE A 109 13.14 -6.89 -20.56
N SER A 110 12.16 -7.76 -20.26
CA SER A 110 11.45 -8.56 -21.28
C SER A 110 10.16 -7.89 -21.77
N GLY A 111 9.79 -6.76 -21.16
CA GLY A 111 8.53 -6.04 -21.39
C GLY A 111 7.42 -6.44 -20.41
N ASN A 112 6.77 -5.46 -19.83
CA ASN A 112 5.72 -5.66 -18.82
C ASN A 112 4.30 -5.41 -19.37
N ALA A 113 4.15 -4.79 -20.55
CA ALA A 113 2.82 -4.64 -21.13
C ALA A 113 2.24 -6.01 -21.52
N GLY A 114 0.99 -6.22 -21.16
CA GLY A 114 0.30 -7.48 -21.41
C GLY A 114 0.67 -8.67 -20.51
N ILE A 115 1.71 -8.56 -19.67
CA ILE A 115 2.10 -9.65 -18.76
C ILE A 115 0.96 -10.01 -17.79
N VAL A 116 0.12 -9.05 -17.46
CA VAL A 116 -1.04 -9.23 -16.59
C VAL A 116 -1.95 -10.36 -17.12
N GLY A 117 -2.20 -10.43 -18.44
CA GLY A 117 -3.08 -11.43 -19.06
C GLY A 117 -2.59 -12.87 -18.94
N THR A 118 -1.28 -13.07 -18.83
CA THR A 118 -0.69 -14.41 -18.72
C THR A 118 -0.34 -14.77 -17.28
N PHE A 119 0.20 -13.82 -16.53
CA PHE A 119 0.65 -14.03 -15.17
C PHE A 119 -0.52 -14.21 -14.19
N SER A 120 -1.51 -13.34 -14.25
CA SER A 120 -2.61 -13.33 -13.26
C SER A 120 -3.48 -14.59 -13.30
N VAL A 121 -3.65 -15.18 -14.48
CA VAL A 121 -4.40 -16.44 -14.66
C VAL A 121 -3.55 -17.67 -14.32
N ASN A 122 -2.22 -17.54 -14.23
CA ASN A 122 -1.34 -18.64 -13.84
C ASN A 122 -1.24 -18.70 -12.30
N THR A 123 -2.18 -19.39 -11.68
CA THR A 123 -2.24 -19.59 -10.22
C THR A 123 -0.91 -20.03 -9.63
N GLY A 124 -0.16 -20.91 -10.30
CA GLY A 124 1.14 -21.40 -9.83
C GLY A 124 2.17 -20.28 -9.74
N GLU A 125 2.25 -19.41 -10.76
CA GLU A 125 3.15 -18.26 -10.73
C GLU A 125 2.73 -17.23 -9.67
N VAL A 126 1.45 -16.93 -9.54
CA VAL A 126 0.96 -15.98 -8.53
C VAL A 126 1.33 -16.46 -7.12
N ILE A 127 1.10 -17.73 -6.81
CA ILE A 127 1.48 -18.32 -5.51
C ILE A 127 3.01 -18.29 -5.32
N LEU A 128 3.77 -18.64 -6.34
CA LEU A 128 5.25 -18.64 -6.29
C LEU A 128 5.80 -17.25 -5.96
N TYR A 129 5.36 -16.21 -6.69
CA TYR A 129 5.85 -14.85 -6.45
C TYR A 129 5.36 -14.27 -5.12
N THR A 130 4.15 -14.61 -4.67
CA THR A 130 3.67 -14.30 -3.32
C THR A 130 4.56 -14.96 -2.24
N ALA A 131 4.96 -16.21 -2.44
CA ALA A 131 5.89 -16.90 -1.55
C ALA A 131 7.27 -16.25 -1.56
N ILE A 132 7.82 -15.90 -2.73
CA ILE A 132 9.11 -15.20 -2.85
C ILE A 132 9.08 -13.89 -2.07
N PHE A 133 8.05 -13.06 -2.27
CA PHE A 133 7.89 -11.79 -1.56
C PHE A 133 7.84 -11.96 -0.04
N LEU A 134 7.08 -12.94 0.46
CA LEU A 134 7.02 -13.24 1.89
C LEU A 134 8.35 -13.79 2.43
N VAL A 135 9.05 -14.63 1.67
CA VAL A 135 10.38 -15.14 2.07
C VAL A 135 11.38 -14.00 2.17
N LEU A 136 11.41 -13.07 1.21
CA LEU A 136 12.25 -11.87 1.26
C LEU A 136 11.93 -11.03 2.50
N SER A 137 10.66 -10.80 2.79
CA SER A 137 10.20 -10.09 3.99
C SER A 137 10.63 -10.81 5.28
N MET A 138 10.51 -12.14 5.30
CA MET A 138 10.91 -12.95 6.46
C MET A 138 12.43 -12.99 6.68
N MET A 139 13.24 -13.01 5.61
CA MET A 139 14.70 -12.91 5.74
C MET A 139 15.11 -11.62 6.46
N ILE A 140 14.43 -10.53 6.15
CA ILE A 140 14.62 -9.26 6.83
C ILE A 140 14.25 -9.36 8.32
N ILE A 141 13.08 -9.89 8.65
CA ILE A 141 12.62 -10.05 10.03
C ILE A 141 13.58 -10.94 10.85
N MET A 142 14.05 -12.04 10.26
CA MET A 142 14.92 -12.99 10.93
C MET A 142 16.36 -12.49 11.09
N GLY A 143 16.82 -11.62 10.20
CA GLY A 143 18.15 -10.99 10.25
C GLY A 143 18.32 -9.90 11.32
N GLY A 144 17.25 -9.50 12.01
CA GLY A 144 17.31 -8.51 13.08
C GLY A 144 17.46 -7.04 12.59
N VAL A 145 16.83 -6.67 11.54
CA VAL A 145 17.15 -5.63 10.55
C VAL A 145 16.65 -4.22 10.90
N LYS A 146 16.76 -3.73 12.11
CA LYS A 146 16.53 -2.27 12.32
C LYS A 146 17.49 -1.40 11.48
N ASP A 147 18.76 -1.75 11.45
CA ASP A 147 19.78 -0.94 10.78
C ASP A 147 19.76 -1.06 9.25
N GLY A 148 19.38 -2.22 8.70
CA GLY A 148 19.32 -2.46 7.27
C GLY A 148 18.15 -1.74 6.60
N ILE A 149 16.94 -1.84 7.16
CA ILE A 149 15.74 -1.14 6.68
C ILE A 149 15.94 0.37 6.75
N GLU A 150 16.46 0.90 7.87
CA GLU A 150 16.72 2.33 8.03
C GLU A 150 17.72 2.85 6.99
N LYS A 151 18.80 2.12 6.73
CA LYS A 151 19.78 2.50 5.71
C LYS A 151 19.20 2.42 4.30
N ALA A 152 18.47 1.36 3.99
CA ALA A 152 17.82 1.18 2.70
C ALA A 152 16.79 2.29 2.46
N SER A 153 15.86 2.54 3.38
CA SER A 153 14.81 3.55 3.24
C SER A 153 15.36 4.96 3.06
N LYS A 154 16.50 5.30 3.68
CA LYS A 154 17.15 6.61 3.50
C LYS A 154 17.55 6.91 2.06
N VAL A 155 17.91 5.89 1.28
CA VAL A 155 18.31 6.04 -0.13
C VAL A 155 17.12 5.79 -1.04
N LEU A 156 16.35 4.75 -0.77
CA LEU A 156 15.30 4.28 -1.67
C LEU A 156 14.09 5.22 -1.70
N MET A 157 13.71 5.83 -0.57
CA MET A 157 12.56 6.73 -0.56
C MET A 157 12.75 8.01 -1.38
N PRO A 158 13.88 8.75 -1.26
CA PRO A 158 14.16 9.85 -2.17
C PRO A 158 14.21 9.42 -3.64
N VAL A 159 14.79 8.24 -3.95
CA VAL A 159 14.88 7.74 -5.33
C VAL A 159 13.49 7.39 -5.86
N LEU A 160 12.66 6.68 -5.09
CA LEU A 160 11.27 6.39 -5.46
C LEU A 160 10.48 7.68 -5.72
N PHE A 161 10.62 8.67 -4.85
CA PHE A 161 9.97 9.97 -5.01
C PHE A 161 10.38 10.65 -6.31
N LEU A 162 11.69 10.67 -6.64
CA LEU A 162 12.20 11.27 -7.88
C LEU A 162 11.70 10.51 -9.13
N ILE A 163 11.66 9.18 -9.08
CA ILE A 163 11.12 8.35 -10.17
C ILE A 163 9.63 8.67 -10.37
N LEU A 164 8.84 8.76 -9.29
CA LEU A 164 7.42 9.11 -9.37
C LEU A 164 7.21 10.50 -9.97
N VAL A 165 8.02 11.48 -9.56
CA VAL A 165 7.98 12.84 -10.15
C VAL A 165 8.32 12.78 -11.64
N ALA A 166 9.35 12.03 -12.02
CA ALA A 166 9.74 11.88 -13.43
C ALA A 166 8.63 11.23 -14.27
N ILE A 167 7.98 10.19 -13.74
CA ILE A 167 6.84 9.52 -14.39
C ILE A 167 5.66 10.50 -14.50
N ALA A 168 5.35 11.26 -13.43
CA ALA A 168 4.28 12.26 -13.46
C ALA A 168 4.53 13.34 -14.51
N VAL A 169 5.75 13.88 -14.57
CA VAL A 169 6.14 14.86 -15.60
C VAL A 169 6.01 14.25 -17.00
N TYR A 170 6.48 13.01 -17.19
CA TYR A 170 6.34 12.34 -18.49
C TYR A 170 4.87 12.11 -18.86
N ALA A 171 4.03 11.68 -17.91
CA ALA A 171 2.60 11.47 -18.11
C ALA A 171 1.90 12.74 -18.62
N LEU A 172 2.34 13.92 -18.19
CA LEU A 172 1.81 15.20 -18.68
C LEU A 172 2.19 15.50 -20.14
N THR A 173 3.17 14.80 -20.72
CA THR A 173 3.61 14.97 -22.10
C THR A 173 2.99 13.98 -23.09
N LEU A 174 2.17 13.03 -22.63
CA LEU A 174 1.60 11.94 -23.45
C LEU A 174 0.63 12.42 -24.55
N GLY A 175 0.07 13.63 -24.47
CA GLY A 175 -0.75 14.23 -25.51
C GLY A 175 -2.27 14.11 -25.30
N SER A 176 -2.98 13.36 -26.14
CA SER A 176 -4.44 13.23 -26.06
C SER A 176 -4.87 12.58 -24.73
N GLY A 177 -5.99 13.05 -24.15
CA GLY A 177 -6.56 12.52 -22.89
C GLY A 177 -5.94 13.12 -21.61
N VAL A 178 -4.70 13.64 -21.64
CA VAL A 178 -4.02 14.19 -20.46
C VAL A 178 -4.85 15.25 -19.75
N ARG A 179 -5.50 16.15 -20.52
CA ARG A 179 -6.35 17.21 -19.97
C ARG A 179 -7.58 16.64 -19.25
N GLU A 180 -8.15 15.56 -19.74
CA GLU A 180 -9.29 14.87 -19.12
C GLU A 180 -8.88 14.19 -17.81
N GLY A 181 -7.76 13.47 -17.81
CA GLY A 181 -7.19 12.87 -16.60
C GLY A 181 -6.84 13.89 -15.53
N LEU A 182 -6.24 15.04 -15.92
CA LEU A 182 -5.99 16.15 -15.01
C LEU A 182 -7.30 16.79 -14.51
N SER A 183 -8.31 16.93 -15.36
CA SER A 183 -9.61 17.45 -14.94
C SER A 183 -10.27 16.53 -13.92
N PHE A 184 -10.24 15.22 -14.17
CA PHE A 184 -10.76 14.23 -13.24
C PHE A 184 -10.06 14.28 -11.86
N TYR A 185 -8.75 14.48 -11.86
CA TYR A 185 -7.93 14.44 -10.64
C TYR A 185 -7.84 15.78 -9.90
N LEU A 186 -8.00 16.92 -10.57
CA LEU A 186 -7.79 18.25 -9.99
C LEU A 186 -9.05 19.12 -9.93
N LYS A 187 -10.08 18.82 -10.73
CA LYS A 187 -11.33 19.60 -10.73
C LYS A 187 -12.39 18.87 -9.89
N PRO A 188 -12.69 19.33 -8.67
CA PRO A 188 -13.60 18.64 -7.78
C PRO A 188 -15.05 18.73 -8.27
N ASP A 189 -15.72 17.59 -8.31
CA ASP A 189 -17.17 17.46 -8.47
C ASP A 189 -17.72 16.65 -7.28
N PHE A 190 -18.47 17.34 -6.44
CA PHE A 190 -19.06 16.72 -5.23
C PHE A 190 -20.41 16.05 -5.49
N SER A 191 -20.94 16.09 -6.71
CA SER A 191 -22.28 15.56 -7.02
C SER A 191 -22.39 14.06 -6.81
N GLY A 192 -21.30 13.32 -7.01
CA GLY A 192 -21.21 11.86 -6.81
C GLY A 192 -20.69 11.40 -5.45
N ILE A 193 -20.37 12.33 -4.54
CA ILE A 193 -19.83 11.98 -3.23
C ILE A 193 -20.91 11.41 -2.33
N THR A 194 -20.66 10.27 -1.75
CA THR A 194 -21.52 9.56 -0.81
C THR A 194 -20.90 9.52 0.60
N PHE A 195 -21.71 9.16 1.60
CA PHE A 195 -21.18 8.91 2.94
C PHE A 195 -20.12 7.78 2.93
N LYS A 196 -20.30 6.75 2.08
CA LYS A 196 -19.30 5.69 1.86
C LYS A 196 -17.97 6.28 1.36
N SER A 197 -18.01 7.24 0.44
CA SER A 197 -16.80 7.91 -0.07
C SER A 197 -16.00 8.60 1.05
N VAL A 198 -16.70 9.23 2.00
CA VAL A 198 -16.06 9.85 3.18
C VAL A 198 -15.43 8.81 4.10
N LEU A 199 -16.12 7.70 4.36
CA LEU A 199 -15.59 6.59 5.16
C LEU A 199 -14.35 5.97 4.51
N VAL A 200 -14.38 5.76 3.18
CA VAL A 200 -13.24 5.24 2.42
C VAL A 200 -12.05 6.20 2.47
N ALA A 201 -12.28 7.52 2.36
CA ALA A 201 -11.22 8.52 2.49
C ALA A 201 -10.62 8.54 3.89
N MET A 202 -11.45 8.40 4.92
CA MET A 202 -11.00 8.29 6.32
C MET A 202 -10.17 7.02 6.53
N GLY A 203 -10.65 5.86 6.07
CA GLY A 203 -9.92 4.59 6.14
C GLY A 203 -8.58 4.66 5.40
N GLN A 204 -8.53 5.27 4.21
CA GLN A 204 -7.28 5.48 3.47
C GLN A 204 -6.30 6.36 4.24
N ALA A 205 -6.77 7.40 4.94
CA ALA A 205 -5.93 8.25 5.79
C ALA A 205 -5.35 7.48 7.00
N PHE A 206 -6.13 6.59 7.60
CA PHE A 206 -5.64 5.71 8.68
C PHE A 206 -4.64 4.67 8.18
N TYR A 207 -4.91 4.05 7.04
CA TYR A 207 -4.07 3.00 6.46
C TYR A 207 -2.64 3.46 6.20
N SER A 208 -2.48 4.69 5.74
CA SER A 208 -1.17 5.27 5.39
C SER A 208 -0.31 5.67 6.60
N LEU A 209 -0.88 5.91 7.78
CA LEU A 209 -0.21 6.67 8.84
C LEU A 209 0.26 5.86 10.05
N SER A 210 0.09 4.54 10.08
CA SER A 210 0.44 3.70 11.24
C SER A 210 1.93 3.40 11.28
N LEU A 211 2.73 4.14 12.08
CA LEU A 211 4.06 3.66 12.57
C LEU A 211 4.91 4.69 13.37
N GLY A 212 5.71 4.18 14.32
CA GLY A 212 7.07 4.61 14.63
C GLY A 212 7.39 5.20 16.00
N LYS A 213 8.56 4.79 16.52
CA LYS A 213 9.17 5.24 17.79
C LYS A 213 10.29 6.23 17.54
N GLU A 214 10.32 7.30 18.37
CA GLU A 214 11.40 8.24 18.72
C GLU A 214 11.58 9.51 17.90
N VAL A 215 11.90 10.62 18.63
CA VAL A 215 12.18 12.02 18.32
C VAL A 215 10.96 12.95 18.51
N ASN A 216 11.11 14.26 18.40
CA ASN A 216 10.04 15.26 18.61
C ASN A 216 8.74 14.84 17.93
N LEU A 217 7.81 14.36 18.75
CA LEU A 217 6.64 13.58 18.31
C LEU A 217 5.81 14.32 17.25
N VAL A 218 5.47 15.57 17.54
CA VAL A 218 4.60 16.39 16.70
C VAL A 218 5.25 16.68 15.34
N ARG A 219 6.51 17.10 15.34
CA ARG A 219 7.23 17.41 14.10
C ARG A 219 7.44 16.17 13.23
N SER A 220 7.81 15.05 13.84
CA SER A 220 8.02 13.80 13.09
C SER A 220 6.71 13.28 12.50
N THR A 221 5.63 13.29 13.27
CA THR A 221 4.29 12.90 12.79
C THR A 221 3.86 13.78 11.63
N ALA A 222 3.98 15.11 11.76
CA ALA A 222 3.63 16.03 10.69
C ALA A 222 4.44 15.77 9.41
N MET A 223 5.76 15.55 9.52
CA MET A 223 6.60 15.28 8.35
C MET A 223 6.27 13.94 7.68
N ILE A 224 5.94 12.90 8.45
CA ILE A 224 5.52 11.61 7.91
C ILE A 224 4.19 11.78 7.15
N CYS A 225 3.19 12.43 7.76
CA CYS A 225 1.90 12.70 7.11
C CYS A 225 2.07 13.49 5.81
N VAL A 226 2.87 14.54 5.82
CA VAL A 226 3.11 15.37 4.63
C VAL A 226 3.80 14.56 3.53
N PHE A 227 4.85 13.80 3.87
CA PHE A 227 5.60 13.03 2.87
C PHE A 227 4.75 11.91 2.29
N ASP A 228 4.02 11.17 3.12
CA ASP A 228 3.10 10.11 2.73
C ASP A 228 2.01 10.63 1.76
N THR A 229 1.34 11.73 2.15
CA THR A 229 0.33 12.37 1.32
C THR A 229 0.90 12.87 0.00
N LEU A 230 2.10 13.49 0.00
CA LEU A 230 2.75 13.95 -1.23
C LEU A 230 3.03 12.80 -2.20
N VAL A 231 3.51 11.66 -1.71
CA VAL A 231 3.74 10.49 -2.57
C VAL A 231 2.43 10.00 -3.18
N ALA A 232 1.35 9.91 -2.40
CA ALA A 232 0.03 9.52 -2.90
C ALA A 232 -0.48 10.51 -3.97
N LEU A 233 -0.34 11.82 -3.74
CA LEU A 233 -0.77 12.84 -4.69
C LEU A 233 0.04 12.81 -6.00
N ILE A 234 1.36 12.60 -5.93
CA ILE A 234 2.21 12.51 -7.12
C ILE A 234 1.91 11.21 -7.88
N ALA A 235 1.65 10.10 -7.19
CA ALA A 235 1.19 8.86 -7.83
C ALA A 235 -0.11 9.08 -8.62
N GLY A 236 -1.07 9.84 -8.08
CA GLY A 236 -2.27 10.23 -8.81
C GLY A 236 -1.97 11.07 -10.06
N LEU A 237 -1.05 12.04 -9.96
CA LEU A 237 -0.60 12.84 -11.12
C LEU A 237 0.12 12.01 -12.20
N ALA A 238 0.79 10.91 -11.80
CA ALA A 238 1.38 9.97 -12.75
C ALA A 238 0.33 9.09 -13.43
N ILE A 239 -0.66 8.63 -12.67
CA ILE A 239 -1.61 7.60 -13.10
C ILE A 239 -2.77 8.20 -13.91
N PHE A 240 -3.48 9.23 -13.43
CA PHE A 240 -4.72 9.69 -14.08
C PHE A 240 -4.55 10.28 -15.48
N PRO A 241 -3.51 11.10 -15.77
CA PRO A 241 -3.22 11.50 -17.15
C PRO A 241 -2.89 10.31 -18.04
N SER A 242 -2.15 9.32 -17.52
CA SER A 242 -1.80 8.11 -18.27
C SER A 242 -3.03 7.24 -18.54
N VAL A 243 -3.92 7.05 -17.56
CA VAL A 243 -5.19 6.34 -17.74
C VAL A 243 -6.01 6.98 -18.83
N ALA A 244 -6.21 8.29 -18.78
CA ALA A 244 -6.99 9.01 -19.78
C ALA A 244 -6.38 8.95 -21.19
N HIS A 245 -5.06 8.77 -21.29
CA HIS A 245 -4.36 8.61 -22.57
C HIS A 245 -4.48 7.20 -23.13
N PHE A 246 -4.20 6.16 -22.33
CA PHE A 246 -4.14 4.77 -22.79
C PHE A 246 -5.48 4.05 -22.75
N ASP A 247 -6.28 4.26 -21.71
CA ASP A 247 -7.59 3.64 -21.55
C ASP A 247 -8.54 4.54 -20.74
N PRO A 248 -9.21 5.51 -21.39
CA PRO A 248 -10.14 6.44 -20.73
C PRO A 248 -11.30 5.75 -19.99
N ALA A 249 -11.66 4.51 -20.39
CA ALA A 249 -12.74 3.75 -19.76
C ALA A 249 -12.41 3.30 -18.33
N LEU A 250 -11.14 3.30 -17.96
CA LEU A 250 -10.71 3.01 -16.59
C LEU A 250 -10.87 4.21 -15.63
N LEU A 251 -11.12 5.43 -16.12
CA LEU A 251 -11.45 6.57 -15.26
C LEU A 251 -12.79 6.34 -14.58
N GLY A 252 -12.80 6.38 -13.26
CA GLY A 252 -14.00 6.10 -12.47
C GLY A 252 -14.36 4.62 -12.35
N SER A 253 -13.54 3.70 -12.89
CA SER A 253 -13.78 2.27 -12.82
C SER A 253 -13.37 1.67 -11.48
N SER A 254 -13.92 0.47 -11.19
CA SER A 254 -13.56 -0.34 -10.02
C SER A 254 -12.32 -1.23 -10.23
N LYS A 255 -11.66 -1.14 -11.37
CA LYS A 255 -10.53 -2.01 -11.73
C LYS A 255 -9.19 -1.45 -11.21
N GLY A 256 -9.02 -1.41 -9.89
CA GLY A 256 -7.87 -0.78 -9.25
C GLY A 256 -6.51 -1.40 -9.58
N VAL A 257 -6.46 -2.72 -9.76
CA VAL A 257 -5.23 -3.43 -10.13
C VAL A 257 -4.74 -2.99 -11.51
N ALA A 258 -5.68 -2.71 -12.44
CA ALA A 258 -5.37 -2.24 -13.78
C ALA A 258 -4.61 -0.90 -13.81
N LEU A 259 -4.90 -0.01 -12.87
CA LEU A 259 -4.25 1.31 -12.83
C LEU A 259 -2.74 1.23 -12.66
N MET A 260 -2.26 0.31 -11.85
CA MET A 260 -0.82 0.15 -11.59
C MET A 260 -0.16 -0.89 -12.51
N PHE A 261 -0.82 -2.04 -12.73
CA PHE A 261 -0.20 -3.18 -13.39
C PHE A 261 -0.52 -3.30 -14.89
N ILE A 262 -1.41 -2.47 -15.42
CA ILE A 262 -1.70 -2.39 -16.85
C ILE A 262 -1.24 -1.03 -17.42
N ILE A 263 -1.65 0.07 -16.79
CA ILE A 263 -1.39 1.41 -17.35
C ILE A 263 0.07 1.83 -17.19
N LEU A 264 0.69 1.68 -16.01
CA LEU A 264 2.10 2.09 -15.84
C LEU A 264 3.07 1.33 -16.76
N PRO A 265 2.95 0.00 -16.97
CA PRO A 265 3.75 -0.69 -17.99
C PRO A 265 3.62 -0.10 -19.39
N GLN A 266 2.41 0.34 -19.81
CA GLN A 266 2.23 1.02 -21.11
C GLN A 266 2.93 2.39 -21.17
N VAL A 267 2.92 3.13 -20.05
CA VAL A 267 3.72 4.36 -19.90
C VAL A 267 5.20 4.06 -20.11
N PHE A 268 5.73 3.04 -19.45
CA PHE A 268 7.15 2.66 -19.57
C PHE A 268 7.49 2.23 -21.01
N GLU A 269 6.64 1.45 -21.66
CA GLU A 269 6.86 1.07 -23.07
C GLU A 269 6.86 2.28 -24.01
N SER A 270 6.01 3.28 -23.77
CA SER A 270 5.98 4.51 -24.55
C SER A 270 7.27 5.34 -24.44
N MET A 271 8.06 5.12 -23.37
CA MET A 271 9.40 5.73 -23.20
C MET A 271 10.50 5.07 -24.05
N GLY A 272 10.18 3.97 -24.78
CA GLY A 272 11.16 3.22 -25.56
C GLY A 272 12.21 2.52 -24.70
N GLY A 273 13.46 2.45 -25.15
CA GLY A 273 14.53 1.71 -24.45
C GLY A 273 14.83 2.23 -23.03
N VAL A 274 14.61 3.50 -22.74
CA VAL A 274 14.76 4.06 -21.39
C VAL A 274 13.66 3.54 -20.47
N GLY A 275 12.48 3.25 -21.01
CA GLY A 275 11.34 2.78 -20.25
C GLY A 275 11.57 1.45 -19.53
N GLN A 276 12.35 0.54 -20.10
CA GLN A 276 12.69 -0.72 -19.43
C GLN A 276 13.51 -0.49 -18.14
N VAL A 277 14.45 0.44 -18.18
CA VAL A 277 15.26 0.81 -17.01
C VAL A 277 14.39 1.52 -15.96
N VAL A 278 13.52 2.43 -16.40
CA VAL A 278 12.58 3.14 -15.51
C VAL A 278 11.59 2.15 -14.89
N SER A 279 11.05 1.20 -15.68
CA SER A 279 10.16 0.15 -15.20
C SER A 279 10.84 -0.71 -14.13
N PHE A 280 12.06 -1.19 -14.41
CA PHE A 280 12.84 -1.98 -13.45
C PHE A 280 13.08 -1.20 -12.15
N ALA A 281 13.59 0.03 -12.26
CA ALA A 281 13.85 0.86 -11.10
C ALA A 281 12.57 1.14 -10.31
N PHE A 282 11.45 1.46 -10.97
CA PHE A 282 10.16 1.70 -10.35
C PHE A 282 9.67 0.47 -9.58
N PHE A 283 9.56 -0.69 -10.23
CA PHE A 283 9.02 -1.90 -9.58
C PHE A 283 9.93 -2.43 -8.48
N VAL A 284 11.24 -2.34 -8.62
CA VAL A 284 12.19 -2.67 -7.53
C VAL A 284 12.00 -1.74 -6.33
N MET A 285 11.85 -0.42 -6.55
CA MET A 285 11.62 0.53 -5.46
C MET A 285 10.27 0.30 -4.77
N VAL A 286 9.23 0.01 -5.54
CA VAL A 286 7.90 -0.34 -5.02
C VAL A 286 7.95 -1.64 -4.24
N ASP A 287 8.66 -2.66 -4.75
CA ASP A 287 8.82 -3.95 -4.08
C ASP A 287 9.52 -3.80 -2.72
N ILE A 288 10.60 -3.03 -2.66
CA ILE A 288 11.30 -2.73 -1.41
C ILE A 288 10.40 -1.93 -0.44
N ALA A 289 9.66 -0.94 -0.94
CA ALA A 289 8.70 -0.19 -0.13
C ALA A 289 7.59 -1.11 0.41
N ALA A 290 7.10 -2.05 -0.40
CA ALA A 290 6.13 -3.04 0.00
C ALA A 290 6.69 -4.00 1.07
N ILE A 291 7.92 -4.48 0.90
CA ILE A 291 8.61 -5.34 1.87
C ILE A 291 8.76 -4.62 3.22
N THR A 292 9.20 -3.36 3.23
CA THR A 292 9.37 -2.60 4.49
C THR A 292 8.04 -2.41 5.23
N SER A 293 6.96 -2.20 4.51
CA SER A 293 5.60 -2.10 5.07
C SER A 293 5.13 -3.44 5.63
N VAL A 294 5.26 -4.54 4.88
CA VAL A 294 4.87 -5.89 5.35
C VAL A 294 5.68 -6.32 6.57
N VAL A 295 6.98 -6.05 6.61
CA VAL A 295 7.83 -6.34 7.78
C VAL A 295 7.27 -5.65 9.02
N SER A 296 6.85 -4.40 8.91
CA SER A 296 6.26 -3.65 10.02
C SER A 296 4.92 -4.24 10.47
N LEU A 297 4.06 -4.63 9.52
CA LEU A 297 2.76 -5.25 9.81
C LEU A 297 2.93 -6.63 10.48
N ILE A 298 3.83 -7.48 9.95
CA ILE A 298 4.14 -8.80 10.56
C ILE A 298 4.65 -8.62 11.98
N GLU A 299 5.48 -7.60 12.26
CA GLU A 299 6.01 -7.36 13.59
C GLU A 299 4.90 -7.06 14.60
N VAL A 300 3.86 -6.27 14.23
CA VAL A 300 2.70 -5.98 15.11
C VAL A 300 2.00 -7.28 15.54
N VAL A 301 1.68 -8.14 14.58
CA VAL A 301 1.00 -9.42 14.84
C VAL A 301 1.91 -10.37 15.62
N THR A 302 3.20 -10.41 15.25
CA THR A 302 4.20 -11.24 15.93
C THR A 302 4.37 -10.86 17.39
N GLN A 303 4.42 -9.58 17.74
CA GLN A 303 4.50 -9.11 19.12
C GLN A 303 3.29 -9.55 19.96
N PHE A 304 2.10 -9.54 19.37
CA PHE A 304 0.93 -10.10 20.06
C PHE A 304 1.07 -11.60 20.32
N VAL A 305 1.49 -12.39 19.32
CA VAL A 305 1.70 -13.83 19.45
C VAL A 305 2.74 -14.14 20.53
N ILE A 306 3.87 -13.42 20.55
CA ILE A 306 4.92 -13.58 21.57
C ILE A 306 4.35 -13.33 22.97
N GLN A 307 3.66 -12.21 23.18
CA GLN A 307 3.18 -11.82 24.51
C GLN A 307 1.99 -12.68 24.96
N LYS A 308 1.16 -13.18 24.04
CA LYS A 308 -0.01 -14.01 24.39
C LYS A 308 0.35 -15.46 24.64
N PHE A 309 1.29 -16.01 23.84
CA PHE A 309 1.60 -17.46 23.84
C PHE A 309 3.03 -17.77 24.33
N HIS A 310 3.76 -16.75 24.80
CA HIS A 310 5.17 -16.89 25.24
C HIS A 310 6.08 -17.58 24.21
N ALA A 311 5.78 -17.35 22.90
CA ALA A 311 6.50 -17.98 21.80
C ALA A 311 7.83 -17.27 21.52
N HIS A 312 8.84 -18.02 21.04
CA HIS A 312 10.07 -17.41 20.54
C HIS A 312 9.78 -16.57 19.28
N ARG A 313 10.39 -15.38 19.18
CA ARG A 313 10.16 -14.40 18.10
C ARG A 313 10.22 -15.01 16.68
N LYS A 314 11.26 -15.81 16.39
CA LYS A 314 11.41 -16.45 15.07
C LYS A 314 10.26 -17.41 14.75
N ARG A 315 9.83 -18.24 15.73
CA ARG A 315 8.71 -19.16 15.56
C ARG A 315 7.39 -18.41 15.40
N ALA A 316 7.16 -17.38 16.22
CA ALA A 316 5.96 -16.56 16.12
C ALA A 316 5.85 -15.87 14.73
N ALA A 317 6.92 -15.27 14.24
CA ALA A 317 6.96 -14.64 12.92
C ALA A 317 6.71 -15.65 11.78
N LEU A 318 7.31 -16.85 11.85
CA LEU A 318 7.07 -17.91 10.86
C LEU A 318 5.61 -18.40 10.86
N ILE A 319 5.00 -18.55 12.04
CA ILE A 319 3.59 -18.94 12.15
C ILE A 319 2.69 -17.85 11.53
N VAL A 320 2.93 -16.57 11.87
CA VAL A 320 2.17 -15.45 11.33
C VAL A 320 2.30 -15.40 9.80
N ALA A 321 3.52 -15.43 9.27
CA ALA A 321 3.76 -15.42 7.83
C ALA A 321 3.14 -16.64 7.13
N GLY A 322 3.25 -17.84 7.71
CA GLY A 322 2.66 -19.06 7.17
C GLY A 322 1.13 -19.03 7.12
N VAL A 323 0.48 -18.54 8.18
CA VAL A 323 -0.98 -18.38 8.19
C VAL A 323 -1.41 -17.32 7.16
N CYS A 324 -0.75 -16.17 7.10
CA CYS A 324 -1.06 -15.14 6.12
C CYS A 324 -0.82 -15.65 4.69
N PHE A 325 0.24 -16.43 4.44
CA PHE A 325 0.47 -17.05 3.14
C PHE A 325 -0.68 -17.98 2.73
N LEU A 326 -1.15 -18.86 3.63
CA LEU A 326 -2.27 -19.76 3.33
C LEU A 326 -3.55 -18.98 2.99
N VAL A 327 -3.82 -17.89 3.70
CA VAL A 327 -4.96 -17.00 3.42
C VAL A 327 -4.76 -16.20 2.13
N SER A 328 -3.53 -15.90 1.74
CA SER A 328 -3.23 -15.18 0.49
C SER A 328 -3.50 -16.01 -0.77
N ILE A 329 -3.51 -17.34 -0.67
CA ILE A 329 -3.74 -18.24 -1.83
C ILE A 329 -5.10 -17.97 -2.50
N PRO A 330 -6.25 -18.05 -1.82
CA PRO A 330 -7.55 -17.75 -2.44
C PRO A 330 -7.65 -16.30 -2.93
N ILE A 331 -6.97 -15.34 -2.27
CA ILE A 331 -6.93 -13.94 -2.71
C ILE A 331 -6.20 -13.84 -4.05
N GLY A 332 -5.05 -14.51 -4.20
CA GLY A 332 -4.28 -14.52 -5.43
C GLY A 332 -5.02 -15.16 -6.60
N ILE A 333 -5.73 -16.26 -6.36
CA ILE A 333 -6.57 -16.92 -7.36
C ILE A 333 -7.70 -16.00 -7.80
N SER A 334 -8.41 -15.41 -6.83
CA SER A 334 -9.53 -14.49 -7.09
C SER A 334 -9.08 -13.26 -7.90
N LEU A 335 -7.94 -12.68 -7.57
CA LEU A 335 -7.42 -11.50 -8.25
C LEU A 335 -7.20 -11.73 -9.74
N GLY A 336 -6.70 -12.91 -10.14
CA GLY A 336 -6.52 -13.27 -11.54
C GLY A 336 -7.81 -13.31 -12.32
N HIS A 337 -8.86 -13.91 -11.76
CA HIS A 337 -10.16 -13.99 -12.40
C HIS A 337 -10.85 -12.64 -12.54
N VAL A 338 -10.85 -11.82 -11.49
CA VAL A 338 -11.53 -10.51 -11.49
C VAL A 338 -10.80 -9.48 -12.35
N ALA A 339 -9.47 -9.44 -12.29
CA ALA A 339 -8.69 -8.39 -12.95
C ALA A 339 -8.72 -8.50 -14.49
N ILE A 340 -8.97 -9.71 -15.05
CA ILE A 340 -8.74 -9.98 -16.48
C ILE A 340 -9.89 -10.68 -17.16
N LEU A 341 -10.47 -11.73 -16.54
CA LEU A 341 -11.48 -12.56 -17.18
C LEU A 341 -12.89 -12.02 -17.02
N GLU A 342 -13.08 -11.02 -16.16
CA GLU A 342 -14.43 -10.50 -15.79
C GLU A 342 -15.41 -11.61 -15.34
N GLU A 343 -14.88 -12.79 -15.05
CA GLU A 343 -15.65 -13.93 -14.60
C GLU A 343 -16.01 -13.80 -13.12
N ALA A 344 -17.14 -14.37 -12.74
CA ALA A 344 -17.56 -14.45 -11.35
C ALA A 344 -16.50 -15.20 -10.53
N SER A 345 -15.70 -14.46 -9.78
CA SER A 345 -14.76 -15.03 -8.81
C SER A 345 -15.52 -15.73 -7.68
N PRO A 346 -14.92 -16.75 -7.01
CA PRO A 346 -15.43 -17.22 -5.74
C PRO A 346 -15.62 -16.03 -4.80
N ALA A 347 -16.87 -15.68 -4.53
CA ALA A 347 -17.22 -14.49 -3.76
C ALA A 347 -17.29 -14.84 -2.28
N LEU A 348 -16.71 -13.98 -1.44
CA LEU A 348 -16.92 -13.98 -0.01
C LEU A 348 -17.91 -12.86 0.33
N PHE A 349 -19.09 -13.22 0.81
CA PHE A 349 -20.19 -12.28 1.06
C PHE A 349 -20.60 -11.42 -0.16
N GLY A 350 -20.46 -11.96 -1.38
CA GLY A 350 -20.82 -11.26 -2.62
C GLY A 350 -19.72 -10.34 -3.19
N LEU A 351 -18.55 -10.28 -2.55
CA LEU A 351 -17.38 -9.54 -3.00
C LEU A 351 -16.25 -10.51 -3.39
N ASP A 352 -15.41 -10.15 -4.33
CA ASP A 352 -14.17 -10.89 -4.55
C ASP A 352 -13.26 -10.80 -3.30
N TRP A 353 -12.34 -11.78 -3.15
CA TRP A 353 -11.53 -11.88 -1.94
C TRP A 353 -10.66 -10.66 -1.68
N LEU A 354 -10.08 -10.06 -2.72
CA LEU A 354 -9.27 -8.85 -2.56
C LEU A 354 -10.12 -7.68 -2.07
N THR A 355 -11.24 -7.43 -2.74
CA THR A 355 -12.17 -6.36 -2.39
C THR A 355 -12.73 -6.57 -0.98
N PHE A 356 -13.08 -7.81 -0.61
CA PHE A 356 -13.54 -8.11 0.75
C PHE A 356 -12.47 -7.74 1.81
N PHE A 357 -11.24 -8.19 1.63
CA PHE A 357 -10.17 -7.90 2.59
C PHE A 357 -9.82 -6.41 2.63
N ASP A 358 -9.79 -5.73 1.47
CA ASP A 358 -9.55 -4.29 1.40
C ASP A 358 -10.70 -3.49 2.03
N GLU A 359 -11.96 -3.83 1.77
CA GLU A 359 -13.11 -3.14 2.40
C GLU A 359 -13.14 -3.34 3.91
N VAL A 360 -12.92 -4.56 4.41
CA VAL A 360 -12.88 -4.83 5.86
C VAL A 360 -11.76 -4.04 6.54
N THR A 361 -10.61 -3.89 5.91
CA THR A 361 -9.47 -3.18 6.52
C THR A 361 -9.54 -1.66 6.41
N ASN A 362 -10.31 -1.14 5.46
CA ASN A 362 -10.39 0.31 5.19
C ASN A 362 -11.73 0.95 5.58
N THR A 363 -12.79 0.16 5.83
CA THR A 363 -14.13 0.70 6.12
C THR A 363 -14.62 0.36 7.54
N VAL A 364 -13.94 -0.52 8.26
CA VAL A 364 -14.17 -0.85 9.67
C VAL A 364 -13.20 -0.09 10.58
#